data_eb9f692f266b73ff3621d54cb7b158af
#
_entry.id   eb9f692f266b73ff3621d54cb7b158af
#
_cell.length_a   1.000
_cell.length_b   1.000
_cell.length_c   1.000
_cell.angle_alpha   90.00
_cell.angle_beta   90.00
_cell.angle_gamma   90.00
#
_symmetry.space_group_name_H-M   'P 1'
#
loop_
_entity.id
_entity.type
_entity.pdbx_description
1 polymer ?
#
loop_
_entity_poly.entity_id
_entity_poly.type
_entity_poly.pdbx_seq_one_letter_code
_entity_poly.pdbx_strand_id
1 'polypeptide(L)'
;MTPGAAGRASFGQSAASASSLKWAALQDAAKVVAGLAGLEPERTTPEIRNFPALIRDTAPWRRELAERGIDDMAAVMEPGIAALLGVNARGADPRAAALTLWREFTHARAAVLALLPPSGAMGPRRSA
;
A
#
# COMPACT_ATOMS: atom_id res chain seq x y z
N MET A 1 -35.86 -9.05 -3.67
CA MET A 1 -34.54 -8.87 -3.58
C MET A 1 -34.06 -7.77 -4.48
N THR A 2 -33.21 -7.08 -4.09
CA THR A 2 -32.86 -5.92 -4.87
C THR A 2 -31.37 -5.70 -4.84
N PRO A 3 -30.67 -6.50 -5.61
CA PRO A 3 -29.23 -6.33 -5.68
C PRO A 3 -28.85 -4.92 -6.06
N GLY A 4 -29.67 -4.29 -6.89
CA GLY A 4 -29.35 -2.95 -7.32
C GLY A 4 -29.38 -1.96 -6.19
N ALA A 5 -30.35 -2.09 -5.30
CA ALA A 5 -30.43 -1.19 -4.16
C ALA A 5 -29.23 -1.39 -3.23
N ALA A 6 -28.88 -2.64 -2.99
CA ALA A 6 -27.73 -2.91 -2.16
C ALA A 6 -26.46 -2.34 -2.79
N GLY A 7 -26.33 -2.47 -4.09
CA GLY A 7 -25.16 -1.92 -4.78
C GLY A 7 -25.09 -0.42 -4.63
N ARG A 8 -26.20 0.26 -4.77
CA ARG A 8 -26.19 1.71 -4.63
C ARG A 8 -25.88 2.13 -3.22
N ALA A 9 -26.45 1.45 -2.25
CA ALA A 9 -26.22 1.80 -0.87
C ALA A 9 -24.76 1.72 -0.49
N SER A 10 -24.03 0.80 -1.12
CA SER A 10 -22.64 0.59 -0.78
C SER A 10 -21.67 1.26 -1.76
N PHE A 11 -22.16 2.12 -2.63
CA PHE A 11 -21.30 2.68 -3.67
C PHE A 11 -20.10 3.40 -3.08
N GLY A 12 -20.31 4.29 -2.12
CA GLY A 12 -19.21 4.98 -1.48
C GLY A 12 -18.33 4.03 -0.69
N GLN A 13 -18.95 3.05 -0.06
CA GLN A 13 -18.20 2.05 0.67
C GLN A 13 -17.40 1.16 -0.25
N SER A 14 -17.93 0.91 -1.45
CA SER A 14 -17.19 0.12 -2.43
C SER A 14 -15.89 0.79 -2.84
N ALA A 15 -15.91 2.11 -3.00
CA ALA A 15 -14.69 2.83 -3.34
C ALA A 15 -13.67 2.73 -2.21
N ALA A 16 -14.12 2.91 -0.96
CA ALA A 16 -13.24 2.78 0.19
C ALA A 16 -12.73 1.36 0.32
N SER A 17 -13.59 0.37 0.07
CA SER A 17 -13.18 -1.02 0.14
C SER A 17 -12.19 -1.36 -0.95
N ALA A 18 -12.37 -0.76 -2.15
CA ALA A 18 -11.43 -0.99 -3.24
C ALA A 18 -10.04 -0.47 -2.88
N SER A 19 -9.97 0.70 -2.25
CA SER A 19 -8.68 1.23 -1.81
C SER A 19 -8.06 0.35 -0.74
N SER A 20 -8.86 -0.14 0.20
CA SER A 20 -8.36 -1.03 1.25
C SER A 20 -7.85 -2.33 0.67
N LEU A 21 -8.57 -2.90 -0.30
CA LEU A 21 -8.14 -4.14 -0.94
C LEU A 21 -6.87 -3.92 -1.75
N LYS A 22 -6.78 -2.80 -2.45
CA LYS A 22 -5.59 -2.50 -3.23
C LYS A 22 -4.38 -2.33 -2.32
N TRP A 23 -4.56 -1.63 -1.21
CA TRP A 23 -3.48 -1.45 -0.24
C TRP A 23 -3.01 -2.80 0.30
N ALA A 24 -3.95 -3.65 0.72
CA ALA A 24 -3.61 -4.97 1.27
C ALA A 24 -2.89 -5.82 0.23
N ALA A 25 -3.38 -5.80 -1.01
CA ALA A 25 -2.74 -6.57 -2.08
C ALA A 25 -1.31 -6.09 -2.33
N LEU A 26 -1.09 -4.78 -2.25
CA LEU A 26 0.26 -4.23 -2.43
C LEU A 26 1.19 -4.68 -1.30
N GLN A 27 0.69 -4.71 -0.05
CA GLN A 27 1.52 -5.18 1.05
C GLN A 27 1.84 -6.67 0.91
N ASP A 28 0.87 -7.46 0.47
CA ASP A 28 1.10 -8.88 0.25
C ASP A 28 2.12 -9.10 -0.87
N ALA A 29 1.99 -8.34 -1.96
CA ALA A 29 2.94 -8.43 -3.06
C ALA A 29 4.34 -8.04 -2.61
N ALA A 30 4.43 -7.02 -1.76
CA ALA A 30 5.71 -6.57 -1.25
C ALA A 30 6.40 -7.65 -0.43
N LYS A 31 5.63 -8.46 0.31
CA LYS A 31 6.20 -9.57 1.06
C LYS A 31 6.85 -10.58 0.13
N VAL A 32 6.20 -10.86 -0.99
CA VAL A 32 6.76 -11.78 -1.98
C VAL A 32 8.06 -11.21 -2.55
N VAL A 33 8.06 -9.92 -2.89
CA VAL A 33 9.25 -9.27 -3.42
C VAL A 33 10.38 -9.31 -2.40
N ALA A 34 10.09 -9.02 -1.13
CA ALA A 34 11.10 -9.06 -0.07
C ALA A 34 11.69 -10.46 0.06
N GLY A 35 10.83 -11.48 -0.02
CA GLY A 35 11.30 -12.86 0.02
C GLY A 35 12.23 -13.19 -1.13
N LEU A 36 11.87 -12.76 -2.33
CA LEU A 36 12.73 -12.98 -3.50
C LEU A 36 14.04 -12.21 -3.40
N ALA A 37 14.03 -11.10 -2.69
CA ALA A 37 15.24 -10.31 -2.45
C ALA A 37 16.12 -10.90 -1.34
N GLY A 38 15.63 -11.93 -0.65
CA GLY A 38 16.38 -12.53 0.44
C GLY A 38 16.30 -11.74 1.73
N LEU A 39 15.33 -10.88 1.87
CA LEU A 39 15.17 -10.07 3.06
C LEU A 39 14.32 -10.79 4.09
N GLU A 40 14.56 -10.45 5.35
CA GLU A 40 13.73 -10.97 6.44
C GLU A 40 12.35 -10.32 6.39
N PRO A 41 11.32 -11.01 6.93
CA PRO A 41 9.99 -10.43 6.93
C PRO A 41 9.98 -9.08 7.63
N GLU A 42 9.32 -8.12 6.99
CA GLU A 42 9.22 -6.78 7.53
C GLU A 42 8.27 -6.78 8.71
N ARG A 43 8.64 -6.04 9.75
CA ARG A 43 7.76 -5.84 10.88
C ARG A 43 6.69 -4.82 10.50
N THR A 44 5.44 -5.24 10.53
CA THR A 44 4.33 -4.36 10.13
C THR A 44 4.00 -3.38 11.25
N THR A 45 4.02 -2.11 10.95
CA THR A 45 3.62 -1.08 11.91
C THR A 45 2.11 -0.88 11.85
N PRO A 46 1.53 -0.29 12.91
CA PRO A 46 0.09 0.02 12.86
C PRO A 46 -0.28 0.94 11.70
N GLU A 47 0.59 1.88 11.34
CA GLU A 47 0.32 2.78 10.23
C GLU A 47 0.24 2.03 8.91
N ILE A 48 1.15 1.10 8.68
CA ILE A 48 1.11 0.29 7.46
C ILE A 48 -0.13 -0.58 7.45
N ARG A 49 -0.44 -1.21 8.59
CA ARG A 49 -1.55 -2.14 8.67
C ARG A 49 -2.89 -1.46 8.48
N ASN A 50 -3.04 -0.27 9.05
CA ASN A 50 -4.32 0.39 9.14
C ASN A 50 -4.42 1.64 8.26
N PHE A 51 -3.48 1.83 7.35
CA PHE A 51 -3.41 3.07 6.57
C PHE A 51 -4.74 3.46 5.94
N PRO A 52 -5.45 2.56 5.24
CA PRO A 52 -6.71 2.98 4.59
C PRO A 52 -7.73 3.53 5.58
N ALA A 53 -7.83 2.93 6.75
CA ALA A 53 -8.74 3.43 7.77
C ALA A 53 -8.27 4.75 8.34
N LEU A 54 -6.97 4.88 8.56
CA LEU A 54 -6.43 6.10 9.14
C LEU A 54 -6.56 7.29 8.20
N ILE A 55 -6.27 7.10 6.92
CA ILE A 55 -6.33 8.20 5.96
C ILE A 55 -7.77 8.62 5.68
N ARG A 56 -8.72 7.68 5.84
CA ARG A 56 -10.13 7.97 5.57
C ARG A 56 -10.67 9.09 6.45
N ASP A 57 -10.14 9.21 7.67
CA ASP A 57 -10.62 10.18 8.62
C ASP A 57 -9.88 11.50 8.54
N THR A 58 -9.08 11.70 7.50
CA THR A 58 -8.33 12.93 7.34
C THR A 58 -9.00 13.84 6.31
N ALA A 59 -8.38 14.99 6.07
CA ALA A 59 -8.90 15.97 5.13
C ALA A 59 -8.97 15.39 3.71
N PRO A 60 -9.94 15.84 2.91
CA PRO A 60 -10.11 15.29 1.56
C PRO A 60 -8.85 15.36 0.69
N TRP A 61 -8.05 16.42 0.82
CA TRP A 61 -6.85 16.52 0.00
C TRP A 61 -5.84 15.42 0.33
N ARG A 62 -5.78 15.00 1.60
CA ARG A 62 -4.91 13.90 1.99
C ARG A 62 -5.39 12.60 1.38
N ARG A 63 -6.70 12.39 1.40
CA ARG A 63 -7.26 11.16 0.83
C ARG A 63 -7.01 11.08 -0.67
N GLU A 64 -7.14 12.21 -1.37
CA GLU A 64 -6.91 12.24 -2.81
C GLU A 64 -5.45 11.92 -3.14
N LEU A 65 -4.54 12.52 -2.38
CA LEU A 65 -3.12 12.25 -2.60
C LEU A 65 -2.78 10.80 -2.25
N ALA A 66 -3.43 10.25 -1.23
CA ALA A 66 -3.20 8.87 -0.85
C ALA A 66 -3.66 7.91 -1.96
N GLU A 67 -4.81 8.19 -2.57
CA GLU A 67 -5.29 7.35 -3.66
C GLU A 67 -4.33 7.37 -4.83
N ARG A 68 -3.83 8.56 -5.17
CA ARG A 68 -2.83 8.65 -6.23
C ARG A 68 -1.56 7.89 -5.88
N GLY A 69 -1.12 8.02 -4.64
CA GLY A 69 0.08 7.32 -4.20
C GLY A 69 -0.08 5.81 -4.26
N ILE A 70 -1.27 5.33 -3.88
CA ILE A 70 -1.54 3.89 -3.95
C ILE A 70 -1.54 3.44 -5.40
N ASP A 71 -2.14 4.22 -6.30
CA ASP A 71 -2.12 3.89 -7.73
C ASP A 71 -0.69 3.90 -8.27
N ASP A 72 0.12 4.86 -7.84
CA ASP A 72 1.52 4.91 -8.26
C ASP A 72 2.29 3.69 -7.77
N MET A 73 2.03 3.26 -6.52
CA MET A 73 2.66 2.05 -6.00
C MET A 73 2.27 0.83 -6.83
N ALA A 74 1.00 0.74 -7.22
CA ALA A 74 0.55 -0.37 -8.07
C ALA A 74 1.21 -0.31 -9.44
N ALA A 75 1.37 0.89 -9.99
CA ALA A 75 2.00 1.07 -11.30
C ALA A 75 3.46 0.63 -11.28
N VAL A 76 4.13 0.75 -10.14
CA VAL A 76 5.49 0.26 -9.98
C VAL A 76 5.49 -1.25 -9.76
N MET A 77 4.59 -1.72 -8.91
CA MET A 77 4.63 -3.10 -8.43
C MET A 77 4.21 -4.10 -9.51
N GLU A 78 3.16 -3.79 -10.26
CA GLU A 78 2.62 -4.75 -11.20
C GLU A 78 3.61 -5.16 -12.30
N PRO A 79 4.20 -4.20 -13.04
CA PRO A 79 5.19 -4.61 -14.04
C PRO A 79 6.46 -5.15 -13.40
N GLY A 80 6.81 -4.66 -12.21
CA GLY A 80 7.99 -5.16 -11.52
C GLY A 80 7.88 -6.62 -11.15
N ILE A 81 6.72 -7.02 -10.63
CA ILE A 81 6.50 -8.42 -10.28
C ILE A 81 6.47 -9.28 -11.53
N ALA A 82 5.83 -8.81 -12.60
CA ALA A 82 5.80 -9.56 -13.85
C ALA A 82 7.24 -9.80 -14.36
N ALA A 83 8.08 -8.79 -14.25
CA ALA A 83 9.47 -8.91 -14.66
C ALA A 83 10.21 -9.92 -13.78
N LEU A 84 9.97 -9.89 -12.46
CA LEU A 84 10.61 -10.83 -11.55
C LEU A 84 10.20 -12.26 -11.84
N LEU A 85 8.92 -12.47 -12.11
CA LEU A 85 8.44 -13.81 -12.45
C LEU A 85 9.08 -14.29 -13.74
N GLY A 86 9.27 -13.39 -14.70
CA GLY A 86 9.96 -13.74 -15.94
C GLY A 86 11.40 -14.12 -15.71
N VAL A 87 12.11 -13.38 -14.86
CA VAL A 87 13.49 -13.71 -14.52
C VAL A 87 13.56 -15.08 -13.87
N ASN A 88 12.67 -15.32 -12.90
CA ASN A 88 12.64 -16.57 -12.19
C ASN A 88 12.29 -17.74 -13.12
N ALA A 89 11.37 -17.52 -14.05
CA ALA A 89 10.96 -18.56 -14.98
C ALA A 89 12.08 -18.97 -15.93
N ARG A 90 13.01 -18.04 -16.20
CA ARG A 90 14.18 -18.36 -17.05
C ARG A 90 15.30 -19.00 -16.25
N GLY A 91 15.12 -19.25 -14.98
CA GLY A 91 16.14 -19.84 -14.14
C GLY A 91 17.21 -18.86 -13.70
N ALA A 92 17.03 -17.57 -13.93
CA ALA A 92 17.96 -16.56 -13.46
C ALA A 92 17.64 -16.16 -12.03
N ASP A 93 18.62 -15.60 -11.34
CA ASP A 93 18.47 -15.20 -9.94
C ASP A 93 17.75 -13.85 -9.88
N PRO A 94 16.56 -13.77 -9.29
CA PRO A 94 15.81 -12.51 -9.24
C PRO A 94 16.21 -11.60 -8.08
N ARG A 95 17.17 -12.01 -7.26
CA ARG A 95 17.43 -11.33 -5.99
C ARG A 95 17.73 -9.84 -6.14
N ALA A 96 18.64 -9.49 -7.04
CA ALA A 96 19.05 -8.10 -7.20
C ALA A 96 17.88 -7.24 -7.72
N ALA A 97 17.16 -7.76 -8.71
CA ALA A 97 16.01 -7.05 -9.25
C ALA A 97 14.89 -6.91 -8.20
N ALA A 98 14.70 -7.95 -7.41
CA ALA A 98 13.70 -7.90 -6.34
C ALA A 98 14.08 -6.86 -5.29
N LEU A 99 15.36 -6.76 -4.97
CA LEU A 99 15.81 -5.77 -4.00
C LEU A 99 15.56 -4.34 -4.51
N THR A 100 15.83 -4.11 -5.78
CA THR A 100 15.58 -2.81 -6.38
C THR A 100 14.08 -2.48 -6.32
N LEU A 101 13.24 -3.43 -6.69
CA LEU A 101 11.79 -3.22 -6.64
C LEU A 101 11.31 -2.98 -5.21
N TRP A 102 11.84 -3.73 -4.27
CA TRP A 102 11.51 -3.54 -2.85
C TRP A 102 11.84 -2.12 -2.40
N ARG A 103 13.02 -1.61 -2.78
CA ARG A 103 13.42 -0.27 -2.40
C ARG A 103 12.52 0.78 -3.02
N GLU A 104 12.16 0.60 -4.29
CA GLU A 104 11.26 1.52 -4.95
C GLU A 104 9.89 1.53 -4.28
N PHE A 105 9.40 0.34 -3.96
CA PHE A 105 8.10 0.22 -3.31
C PHE A 105 8.11 0.87 -1.93
N THR A 106 9.13 0.57 -1.11
CA THR A 106 9.15 1.11 0.25
C THR A 106 9.34 2.62 0.24
N HIS A 107 10.07 3.14 -0.75
CA HIS A 107 10.21 4.58 -0.88
C HIS A 107 8.86 5.22 -1.22
N ALA A 108 8.14 4.65 -2.16
CA ALA A 108 6.82 5.16 -2.53
C ALA A 108 5.84 5.03 -1.37
N ARG A 109 5.89 3.91 -0.65
CA ARG A 109 5.02 3.70 0.50
C ARG A 109 5.30 4.72 1.59
N ALA A 110 6.57 5.03 1.83
CA ALA A 110 6.91 6.01 2.85
C ALA A 110 6.30 7.37 2.52
N ALA A 111 6.31 7.75 1.24
CA ALA A 111 5.71 9.01 0.83
C ALA A 111 4.20 9.01 1.08
N VAL A 112 3.54 7.88 0.84
CA VAL A 112 2.11 7.77 1.11
C VAL A 112 1.83 7.83 2.61
N LEU A 113 2.62 7.10 3.40
CA LEU A 113 2.43 7.10 4.85
C LEU A 113 2.65 8.49 5.43
N ALA A 114 3.50 9.29 4.81
CA ALA A 114 3.76 10.65 5.28
C ALA A 114 2.54 11.56 5.13
N LEU A 115 1.52 11.12 4.40
CA LEU A 115 0.28 11.89 4.28
C LEU A 115 -0.57 11.83 5.55
N LEU A 116 -0.29 10.87 6.43
CA LEU A 116 -1.00 10.83 7.70
C LEU A 116 -0.56 12.01 8.57
N PRO A 117 -1.50 12.61 9.32
CA PRO A 117 -1.11 13.67 10.23
C PRO A 117 -0.12 13.14 11.26
N PRO A 118 0.84 13.96 11.66
CA PRO A 118 1.82 13.50 12.65
C PRO A 118 1.14 13.21 13.98
N SER A 119 1.17 11.95 14.39
CA SER A 119 0.55 11.57 15.66
C SER A 119 1.30 12.15 16.85
N GLY A 120 2.59 12.37 16.68
CA GLY A 120 3.37 12.99 17.72
C GLY A 120 2.89 14.39 18.07
N ALA A 121 2.34 15.09 17.09
CA ALA A 121 1.81 16.42 17.34
C ALA A 121 0.62 16.38 18.29
N MET A 122 -0.08 15.26 18.34
CA MET A 122 -1.20 15.15 19.25
C MET A 122 -0.79 14.77 20.64
N GLY A 123 0.16 13.86 20.75
CA GLY A 123 0.60 13.41 22.03
C GLY A 123 1.19 14.51 22.88
N PRO A 124 2.16 15.26 22.38
CA PRO A 124 2.78 16.31 23.19
C PRO A 124 1.83 17.41 23.60
N ARG A 125 0.87 17.72 22.77
CA ARG A 125 -0.05 18.78 23.10
C ARG A 125 -0.77 18.53 24.41
N ARG A 126 -1.11 17.29 24.61
CA ARG A 126 -1.87 16.96 25.80
C ARG A 126 -1.06 17.10 27.04
N SER A 127 0.20 16.84 26.95
CA SER A 127 1.01 16.94 28.14
C SER A 127 1.31 18.37 28.47
N ALA A 128 1.11 19.27 27.56
CA ALA A 128 1.27 20.69 27.88
C ALA A 128 0.11 21.22 28.69
#